data_c5dd18e45359c89d7753d95ad0aae6b9
#
_entry.id   c5dd18e45359c89d7753d95ad0aae6b9
#
_cell.length_a   1.000
_cell.length_b   1.000
_cell.length_c   1.000
_cell.angle_alpha   90.00
_cell.angle_beta   90.00
_cell.angle_gamma   90.00
#
_symmetry.space_group_name_H-M   'P 1'
#
loop_
_entity.id
_entity.type
_entity.pdbx_description
1 polymer ?
#
loop_
_entity_poly.entity_id
_entity_poly.type
_entity_poly.pdbx_seq_one_letter_code
_entity_poly.pdbx_strand_id
1 'polypeptide(L)'
;MSFRIIPSIYLKDGKVVNKNTMEIVGDGDAVALATLYNNRGADELIIFDISETDSQHDNNIGTMVSIADAVDIPILVGGNIKRLEDVKKYIYTGAKKAILDGNKESNLELVSEASERFGSDKIAVMIDSTFDMNKIKTLKYDGASLIIANNCAREALGYGIRVLAYDCMYSFEDIISFAKEEKVYGVSHAGLDEAFDYMNFKAQLKDEDVKVDVLESKITFDKFKTNSDGMIPVIVQDYKTDKVLML
;
A
#
# COMPACT_ATOMS: atom_id res chain seq x y z
N MET A 1 -3.78 -13.55 -9.13
CA MET A 1 -3.10 -12.68 -8.16
C MET A 1 -4.16 -12.23 -7.19
N SER A 2 -3.86 -12.11 -5.90
CA SER A 2 -4.85 -11.68 -4.90
C SER A 2 -5.13 -10.18 -5.03
N PHE A 3 -6.38 -9.79 -4.86
CA PHE A 3 -6.81 -8.40 -4.74
C PHE A 3 -6.33 -7.84 -3.40
N ARG A 4 -5.83 -6.62 -3.37
CA ARG A 4 -5.17 -6.01 -2.21
C ARG A 4 -5.95 -4.85 -1.63
N ILE A 5 -5.97 -4.79 -0.31
CA ILE A 5 -6.55 -3.70 0.48
C ILE A 5 -5.39 -2.90 1.07
N ILE A 6 -5.22 -1.66 0.61
CA ILE A 6 -4.00 -0.88 0.81
C ILE A 6 -4.33 0.48 1.44
N PRO A 7 -4.11 0.68 2.75
CA PRO A 7 -4.22 2.01 3.35
C PRO A 7 -3.13 2.96 2.86
N SER A 8 -3.31 4.26 3.11
CA SER A 8 -2.32 5.28 2.79
C SER A 8 -2.03 6.19 3.99
N ILE A 9 -0.76 6.59 4.11
CA ILE A 9 -0.24 7.54 5.10
C ILE A 9 0.35 8.74 4.36
N TYR A 10 0.08 9.94 4.86
CA TYR A 10 0.71 11.18 4.37
C TYR A 10 1.69 11.68 5.42
N LEU A 11 2.95 11.88 5.01
CA LEU A 11 4.04 12.32 5.88
C LEU A 11 4.42 13.77 5.61
N LYS A 12 4.45 14.57 6.67
CA LYS A 12 5.03 15.91 6.68
C LYS A 12 5.91 16.03 7.92
N ASP A 13 7.20 16.33 7.70
CA ASP A 13 8.18 16.48 8.78
C ASP A 13 8.26 15.28 9.74
N GLY A 14 8.23 14.07 9.18
CA GLY A 14 8.28 12.81 9.93
C GLY A 14 6.99 12.40 10.64
N LYS A 15 5.93 13.20 10.53
CA LYS A 15 4.65 12.95 11.21
C LYS A 15 3.53 12.63 10.23
N VAL A 16 2.56 11.83 10.71
CA VAL A 16 1.31 11.58 9.96
C VAL A 16 0.44 12.82 9.99
N VAL A 17 -0.01 13.23 8.82
CA VAL A 17 -0.96 14.34 8.67
C VAL A 17 -2.15 13.96 7.80
N ASN A 18 -3.26 14.65 8.01
CA ASN A 18 -4.41 14.56 7.12
C ASN A 18 -4.10 15.27 5.80
N LYS A 19 -4.31 14.59 4.66
CA LYS A 19 -3.97 15.13 3.33
C LYS A 19 -4.67 16.45 2.95
N ASN A 20 -5.86 16.69 3.53
CA ASN A 20 -6.67 17.85 3.18
C ASN A 20 -6.49 19.03 4.14
N THR A 21 -6.40 18.75 5.46
CA THR A 21 -6.28 19.79 6.49
C THR A 21 -4.84 20.08 6.89
N MET A 22 -3.90 19.17 6.55
CA MET A 22 -2.49 19.21 6.97
C MET A 22 -2.31 19.14 8.50
N GLU A 23 -3.34 18.83 9.24
CA GLU A 23 -3.29 18.62 10.67
C GLU A 23 -2.70 17.26 11.01
N ILE A 24 -1.98 17.20 12.15
CA ILE A 24 -1.41 15.96 12.64
C ILE A 24 -2.54 14.99 13.02
N VAL A 25 -2.45 13.75 12.57
CA VAL A 25 -3.39 12.67 12.91
C VAL A 25 -2.91 12.01 14.20
N GLY A 26 -3.78 11.98 15.22
CA GLY A 26 -3.44 11.41 16.52
C GLY A 26 -2.25 12.11 17.16
N ASP A 27 -1.24 11.34 17.55
CA ASP A 27 0.05 11.84 18.05
C ASP A 27 1.10 12.06 16.92
N GLY A 28 0.74 11.69 15.71
CA GLY A 28 1.59 11.80 14.52
C GLY A 28 2.60 10.67 14.37
N ASP A 29 2.55 9.62 15.19
CA ASP A 29 3.48 8.50 15.12
C ASP A 29 3.19 7.61 13.89
N ALA A 30 3.98 7.80 12.84
CA ALA A 30 3.82 7.08 11.59
C ALA A 30 4.23 5.60 11.70
N VAL A 31 5.17 5.27 12.57
CA VAL A 31 5.62 3.88 12.78
C VAL A 31 4.55 3.10 13.53
N ALA A 32 3.96 3.71 14.57
CA ALA A 32 2.84 3.09 15.30
C ALA A 32 1.64 2.84 14.39
N LEU A 33 1.26 3.84 13.56
CA LEU A 33 0.14 3.69 12.62
C LEU A 33 0.40 2.62 11.55
N ALA A 34 1.60 2.60 10.96
CA ALA A 34 1.98 1.57 9.98
C ALA A 34 1.97 0.16 10.59
N THR A 35 2.47 0.02 11.82
CA THR A 35 2.44 -1.23 12.57
C THR A 35 1.01 -1.68 12.86
N LEU A 36 0.12 -0.73 13.17
CA LEU A 36 -1.30 -1.03 13.37
C LEU A 36 -1.93 -1.60 12.09
N TYR A 37 -1.69 -0.98 10.92
CA TYR A 37 -2.19 -1.48 9.64
C TYR A 37 -1.63 -2.86 9.30
N ASN A 38 -0.33 -3.08 9.50
CA ASN A 38 0.31 -4.38 9.34
C ASN A 38 -0.38 -5.46 10.19
N ASN A 39 -0.58 -5.19 11.48
CA ASN A 39 -1.15 -6.14 12.42
C ASN A 39 -2.65 -6.39 12.20
N ARG A 40 -3.36 -5.44 11.60
CA ARG A 40 -4.78 -5.57 11.24
C ARG A 40 -5.03 -6.25 9.90
N GLY A 41 -3.97 -6.60 9.16
CA GLY A 41 -4.07 -7.39 7.95
C GLY A 41 -4.21 -6.57 6.67
N ALA A 42 -3.73 -5.33 6.63
CA ALA A 42 -3.50 -4.63 5.37
C ALA A 42 -2.51 -5.43 4.50
N ASP A 43 -2.65 -5.38 3.17
CA ASP A 43 -1.80 -6.17 2.28
C ASP A 43 -0.51 -5.46 1.88
N GLU A 44 -0.56 -4.15 1.80
CA GLU A 44 0.55 -3.24 1.50
C GLU A 44 0.23 -1.88 2.13
N LEU A 45 1.17 -0.94 2.12
CA LEU A 45 1.00 0.41 2.62
C LEU A 45 1.50 1.42 1.59
N ILE A 46 0.71 2.46 1.31
CA ILE A 46 1.17 3.61 0.53
C ILE A 46 1.61 4.71 1.48
N ILE A 47 2.78 5.30 1.21
CA ILE A 47 3.30 6.44 1.95
C ILE A 47 3.53 7.59 0.97
N PHE A 48 2.88 8.73 1.21
CA PHE A 48 3.08 9.94 0.44
C PHE A 48 3.88 10.97 1.23
N ASP A 49 5.00 11.37 0.67
CA ASP A 49 5.78 12.51 1.15
C ASP A 49 5.15 13.81 0.62
N ILE A 50 4.62 14.61 1.54
CA ILE A 50 4.04 15.92 1.25
C ILE A 50 4.83 17.05 1.91
N SER A 51 6.16 16.86 2.08
CA SER A 51 7.06 17.88 2.59
C SER A 51 7.14 19.09 1.65
N GLU A 52 7.35 20.25 2.24
CA GLU A 52 7.50 21.53 1.54
C GLU A 52 8.97 21.96 1.45
N THR A 53 9.82 21.41 2.32
CA THR A 53 11.25 21.74 2.39
C THR A 53 12.12 20.48 2.32
N ASP A 54 13.38 20.64 1.92
CA ASP A 54 14.33 19.53 1.85
C ASP A 54 14.58 18.92 3.24
N SER A 55 14.58 19.73 4.31
CA SER A 55 14.71 19.23 5.68
C SER A 55 13.52 18.33 6.09
N GLN A 56 12.29 18.72 5.76
CA GLN A 56 11.11 17.89 6.01
C GLN A 56 11.14 16.62 5.17
N HIS A 57 11.62 16.69 3.91
CA HIS A 57 11.83 15.54 3.06
C HIS A 57 12.81 14.55 3.68
N ASP A 58 13.97 15.02 4.17
CA ASP A 58 14.96 14.15 4.81
C ASP A 58 14.41 13.50 6.10
N ASN A 59 13.61 14.22 6.89
CA ASN A 59 12.92 13.68 8.06
C ASN A 59 11.91 12.59 7.65
N ASN A 60 11.15 12.79 6.55
CA ASN A 60 10.23 11.79 6.02
C ASN A 60 10.97 10.54 5.55
N ILE A 61 12.13 10.69 4.89
CA ILE A 61 12.98 9.55 4.49
C ILE A 61 13.39 8.72 5.72
N GLY A 62 13.84 9.37 6.79
CA GLY A 62 14.18 8.67 8.05
C GLY A 62 12.99 7.91 8.63
N THR A 63 11.81 8.52 8.62
CA THR A 63 10.58 7.89 9.08
C THR A 63 10.19 6.69 8.21
N MET A 64 10.32 6.79 6.87
CA MET A 64 10.05 5.69 5.94
C MET A 64 10.95 4.48 6.18
N VAL A 65 12.25 4.69 6.48
CA VAL A 65 13.17 3.62 6.88
C VAL A 65 12.66 2.94 8.15
N SER A 66 12.29 3.73 9.17
CA SER A 66 11.77 3.19 10.43
C SER A 66 10.48 2.39 10.24
N ILE A 67 9.59 2.84 9.33
CA ILE A 67 8.37 2.09 8.96
C ILE A 67 8.77 0.77 8.28
N ALA A 68 9.66 0.82 7.29
CA ALA A 68 10.09 -0.39 6.55
C ALA A 68 10.70 -1.45 7.46
N ASP A 69 11.40 -1.03 8.51
CA ASP A 69 11.99 -1.94 9.52
C ASP A 69 10.93 -2.51 10.49
N ALA A 70 9.83 -1.78 10.70
CA ALA A 70 8.81 -2.14 11.69
C ALA A 70 7.69 -3.03 11.15
N VAL A 71 7.44 -3.00 9.81
CA VAL A 71 6.33 -3.75 9.20
C VAL A 71 6.84 -4.86 8.29
N ASP A 72 6.01 -5.91 8.10
CA ASP A 72 6.29 -7.00 7.16
C ASP A 72 5.59 -6.81 5.81
N ILE A 73 4.53 -5.99 5.76
CA ILE A 73 3.83 -5.67 4.52
C ILE A 73 4.67 -4.76 3.64
N PRO A 74 4.63 -4.95 2.30
CA PRO A 74 5.37 -4.10 1.38
C PRO A 74 4.90 -2.65 1.44
N ILE A 75 5.83 -1.70 1.32
CA ILE A 75 5.52 -0.27 1.25
C ILE A 75 5.72 0.26 -0.18
N LEU A 76 4.83 1.15 -0.61
CA LEU A 76 4.92 1.93 -1.84
C LEU A 76 5.09 3.39 -1.43
N VAL A 77 6.07 4.08 -1.99
CA VAL A 77 6.40 5.45 -1.58
C VAL A 77 6.32 6.41 -2.74
N GLY A 78 5.67 7.55 -2.55
CA GLY A 78 5.53 8.59 -3.55
C GLY A 78 5.50 9.99 -2.96
N GLY A 79 5.29 10.98 -3.82
CA GLY A 79 5.35 12.39 -3.47
C GLY A 79 6.78 12.96 -3.56
N ASN A 80 6.88 14.23 -3.78
CA ASN A 80 8.14 15.01 -3.80
C ASN A 80 9.28 14.51 -4.73
N ILE A 81 8.97 13.67 -5.73
CA ILE A 81 9.94 13.24 -6.74
C ILE A 81 10.15 14.36 -7.74
N LYS A 82 11.39 14.82 -7.86
CA LYS A 82 11.81 15.85 -8.83
C LYS A 82 12.87 15.33 -9.80
N ARG A 83 13.63 14.31 -9.41
CA ARG A 83 14.77 13.76 -10.17
C ARG A 83 14.99 12.28 -9.80
N LEU A 84 15.79 11.60 -10.58
CA LEU A 84 16.10 10.18 -10.41
C LEU A 84 16.70 9.84 -9.03
N GLU A 85 17.45 10.78 -8.43
CA GLU A 85 18.04 10.59 -7.10
C GLU A 85 16.95 10.47 -6.01
N ASP A 86 15.80 11.12 -6.18
CA ASP A 86 14.67 11.00 -5.24
C ASP A 86 14.02 9.62 -5.36
N VAL A 87 13.89 9.07 -6.58
CA VAL A 87 13.46 7.67 -6.80
C VAL A 87 14.40 6.71 -6.10
N LYS A 88 15.72 6.90 -6.24
CA LYS A 88 16.74 6.09 -5.57
C LYS A 88 16.59 6.14 -4.05
N LYS A 89 16.43 7.35 -3.48
CA LYS A 89 16.22 7.51 -2.03
C LYS A 89 15.04 6.65 -1.58
N TYR A 90 13.89 6.71 -2.26
CA TYR A 90 12.71 5.92 -1.89
C TYR A 90 12.93 4.42 -1.99
N ILE A 91 13.55 3.94 -3.06
CA ILE A 91 13.86 2.50 -3.19
C ILE A 91 14.80 2.04 -2.05
N TYR A 92 15.74 2.88 -1.64
CA TYR A 92 16.70 2.55 -0.57
C TYR A 92 16.12 2.65 0.85
N THR A 93 14.92 3.23 1.04
CA THR A 93 14.18 3.09 2.31
C THR A 93 13.62 1.67 2.53
N GLY A 94 13.75 0.77 1.57
CA GLY A 94 13.10 -0.54 1.59
C GLY A 94 11.77 -0.58 0.83
N ALA A 95 11.38 0.51 0.14
CA ALA A 95 10.14 0.54 -0.63
C ALA A 95 10.13 -0.51 -1.74
N LYS A 96 9.01 -1.22 -1.85
CA LYS A 96 8.74 -2.14 -2.95
C LYS A 96 8.64 -1.40 -4.28
N LYS A 97 8.03 -0.21 -4.28
CA LYS A 97 7.87 0.66 -5.45
C LYS A 97 8.02 2.13 -5.10
N ALA A 98 8.60 2.89 -6.02
CA ALA A 98 8.49 4.34 -6.06
C ALA A 98 7.29 4.74 -6.95
N ILE A 99 6.50 5.72 -6.49
CA ILE A 99 5.31 6.23 -7.17
C ILE A 99 5.65 7.59 -7.76
N LEU A 100 5.73 7.67 -9.09
CA LEU A 100 5.91 8.92 -9.82
C LEU A 100 4.55 9.58 -10.09
N ASP A 101 4.53 10.92 -10.14
CA ASP A 101 3.32 11.70 -10.42
C ASP A 101 3.15 11.85 -11.94
N GLY A 102 2.22 11.09 -12.53
CA GLY A 102 1.94 11.07 -13.96
C GLY A 102 1.39 12.39 -14.51
N ASN A 103 0.87 13.27 -13.63
CA ASN A 103 0.41 14.60 -14.06
C ASN A 103 1.54 15.64 -14.14
N LYS A 104 2.78 15.24 -13.80
CA LYS A 104 3.99 16.05 -13.96
C LYS A 104 4.83 15.53 -15.12
N GLU A 105 5.02 16.32 -16.18
CA GLU A 105 5.83 15.94 -17.34
C GLU A 105 7.25 15.52 -16.95
N SER A 106 7.88 16.24 -16.01
CA SER A 106 9.20 15.88 -15.49
C SER A 106 9.26 14.49 -14.84
N ASN A 107 8.17 13.99 -14.28
CA ASN A 107 8.11 12.65 -13.71
C ASN A 107 7.87 11.60 -14.80
N LEU A 108 7.10 11.92 -15.85
CA LEU A 108 6.90 11.02 -17.00
C LEU A 108 8.23 10.72 -17.70
N GLU A 109 9.08 11.75 -17.87
CA GLU A 109 10.42 11.60 -18.46
C GLU A 109 11.34 10.70 -17.63
N LEU A 110 11.14 10.64 -16.31
CA LEU A 110 11.93 9.79 -15.40
C LEU A 110 11.54 8.30 -15.42
N VAL A 111 10.35 7.93 -15.96
CA VAL A 111 9.84 6.54 -15.87
C VAL A 111 10.81 5.56 -16.53
N SER A 112 11.26 5.85 -17.76
CA SER A 112 12.18 4.98 -18.51
C SER A 112 13.52 4.84 -17.78
N GLU A 113 14.17 5.95 -17.42
CA GLU A 113 15.46 5.95 -16.75
C GLU A 113 15.39 5.25 -15.37
N ALA A 114 14.31 5.49 -14.62
CA ALA A 114 14.11 4.84 -13.34
C ALA A 114 13.88 3.32 -13.49
N SER A 115 13.11 2.90 -14.51
CA SER A 115 12.85 1.48 -14.77
C SER A 115 14.10 0.74 -15.25
N GLU A 116 14.93 1.36 -16.08
CA GLU A 116 16.21 0.79 -16.52
C GLU A 116 17.18 0.62 -15.36
N ARG A 117 17.22 1.58 -14.44
CA ARG A 117 18.17 1.58 -13.33
C ARG A 117 17.76 0.69 -12.15
N PHE A 118 16.48 0.66 -11.80
CA PHE A 118 15.98 -0.01 -10.59
C PHE A 118 15.12 -1.24 -10.89
N GLY A 119 14.71 -1.44 -12.13
CA GLY A 119 13.78 -2.47 -12.56
C GLY A 119 12.35 -1.96 -12.67
N SER A 120 11.64 -2.41 -13.71
CA SER A 120 10.24 -2.03 -13.96
C SER A 120 9.31 -2.41 -12.81
N ASP A 121 9.59 -3.50 -12.09
CA ASP A 121 8.83 -3.94 -10.93
C ASP A 121 8.87 -2.92 -9.77
N LYS A 122 9.82 -1.98 -9.78
CA LYS A 122 10.01 -0.93 -8.79
C LYS A 122 9.26 0.36 -9.11
N ILE A 123 8.66 0.49 -10.28
CA ILE A 123 8.06 1.75 -10.73
C ILE A 123 6.55 1.64 -10.80
N ALA A 124 5.87 2.57 -10.12
CA ALA A 124 4.45 2.84 -10.23
C ALA A 124 4.24 4.30 -10.67
N VAL A 125 3.13 4.57 -11.35
CA VAL A 125 2.76 5.93 -11.75
C VAL A 125 1.36 6.24 -11.25
N MET A 126 1.21 7.36 -10.54
CA MET A 126 -0.08 7.86 -10.10
C MET A 126 -0.64 8.83 -11.13
N ILE A 127 -1.90 8.64 -11.49
CA ILE A 127 -2.64 9.48 -12.44
C ILE A 127 -3.99 9.86 -11.85
N ASP A 128 -4.58 10.93 -12.35
CA ASP A 128 -5.96 11.32 -12.02
C ASP A 128 -6.85 11.44 -13.28
N SER A 129 -8.09 11.86 -13.11
CA SER A 129 -9.07 11.99 -14.20
C SER A 129 -8.71 13.03 -15.27
N THR A 130 -7.70 13.87 -15.05
CA THR A 130 -7.22 14.88 -16.05
C THR A 130 -6.11 14.31 -16.94
N PHE A 131 -5.57 13.13 -16.61
CA PHE A 131 -4.50 12.49 -17.34
C PHE A 131 -4.95 12.00 -18.72
N ASP A 132 -4.11 12.21 -19.74
CA ASP A 132 -4.33 11.62 -21.07
C ASP A 132 -4.11 10.10 -21.02
N MET A 133 -5.20 9.34 -20.98
CA MET A 133 -5.19 7.88 -20.89
C MET A 133 -4.40 7.20 -22.01
N ASN A 134 -4.26 7.82 -23.19
CA ASN A 134 -3.46 7.24 -24.27
C ASN A 134 -1.98 7.13 -23.91
N LYS A 135 -1.47 7.99 -23.04
CA LYS A 135 -0.09 7.94 -22.54
C LYS A 135 0.18 6.70 -21.67
N ILE A 136 -0.84 5.99 -21.16
CA ILE A 136 -0.64 4.76 -20.35
C ILE A 136 0.11 3.69 -21.14
N LYS A 137 -0.11 3.59 -22.46
CA LYS A 137 0.64 2.66 -23.31
C LYS A 137 2.13 2.98 -23.34
N THR A 138 2.46 4.25 -23.43
CA THR A 138 3.86 4.75 -23.37
C THR A 138 4.45 4.47 -21.99
N LEU A 139 3.76 4.81 -20.90
CA LEU A 139 4.20 4.50 -19.54
C LEU A 139 4.51 3.02 -19.33
N LYS A 140 3.65 2.14 -19.85
CA LYS A 140 3.88 0.69 -19.80
C LYS A 140 5.11 0.28 -20.59
N TYR A 141 5.33 0.85 -21.78
CA TYR A 141 6.52 0.62 -22.60
C TYR A 141 7.79 1.10 -21.91
N ASP A 142 7.74 2.27 -21.28
CA ASP A 142 8.82 2.89 -20.53
C ASP A 142 9.10 2.18 -19.18
N GLY A 143 8.29 1.19 -18.82
CA GLY A 143 8.55 0.28 -17.71
C GLY A 143 7.74 0.54 -16.45
N ALA A 144 6.67 1.33 -16.49
CA ALA A 144 5.71 1.37 -15.38
C ALA A 144 5.05 0.00 -15.21
N SER A 145 5.02 -0.55 -14.02
CA SER A 145 4.44 -1.85 -13.71
C SER A 145 3.06 -1.78 -13.04
N LEU A 146 2.69 -0.59 -12.56
CA LEU A 146 1.45 -0.33 -11.84
C LEU A 146 1.00 1.11 -12.11
N ILE A 147 -0.28 1.27 -12.41
CA ILE A 147 -0.96 2.57 -12.40
C ILE A 147 -1.76 2.69 -11.10
N ILE A 148 -1.58 3.80 -10.38
CA ILE A 148 -2.40 4.18 -9.23
C ILE A 148 -3.36 5.25 -9.74
N ALA A 149 -4.62 4.87 -9.92
CA ALA A 149 -5.60 5.68 -10.62
C ALA A 149 -6.55 6.37 -9.64
N ASN A 150 -6.35 7.68 -9.47
CA ASN A 150 -7.18 8.53 -8.64
C ASN A 150 -8.43 8.97 -9.42
N ASN A 151 -9.60 8.47 -9.02
CA ASN A 151 -10.90 8.72 -9.65
C ASN A 151 -11.02 8.34 -11.15
N CYS A 152 -10.12 7.48 -11.68
CA CYS A 152 -10.12 7.07 -13.09
C CYS A 152 -9.73 5.58 -13.29
N ALA A 153 -9.96 4.74 -12.28
CA ALA A 153 -9.45 3.37 -12.28
C ALA A 153 -10.06 2.49 -13.40
N ARG A 154 -11.35 2.61 -13.69
CA ARG A 154 -12.01 1.80 -14.73
C ARG A 154 -11.52 2.16 -16.12
N GLU A 155 -11.29 3.44 -16.38
CA GLU A 155 -10.73 3.91 -17.65
C GLU A 155 -9.30 3.40 -17.86
N ALA A 156 -8.49 3.40 -16.80
CA ALA A 156 -7.11 2.94 -16.86
C ALA A 156 -6.96 1.43 -17.13
N LEU A 157 -7.93 0.58 -16.73
CA LEU A 157 -7.90 -0.87 -16.98
C LEU A 157 -7.82 -1.23 -18.46
N GLY A 158 -8.46 -0.44 -19.34
CA GLY A 158 -8.50 -0.68 -20.79
C GLY A 158 -7.12 -0.74 -21.49
N TYR A 159 -6.05 -0.34 -20.81
CA TYR A 159 -4.70 -0.26 -21.39
C TYR A 159 -3.79 -1.45 -21.05
N GLY A 160 -4.32 -2.47 -20.35
CA GLY A 160 -3.64 -3.75 -20.15
C GLY A 160 -2.42 -3.70 -19.22
N ILE A 161 -2.34 -2.69 -18.35
CA ILE A 161 -1.41 -2.57 -17.23
C ILE A 161 -2.19 -2.86 -15.93
N ARG A 162 -1.50 -3.17 -14.85
CA ARG A 162 -2.15 -3.32 -13.54
C ARG A 162 -2.62 -1.98 -12.99
N VAL A 163 -3.80 -1.97 -12.37
CA VAL A 163 -4.41 -0.76 -11.83
C VAL A 163 -4.78 -0.97 -10.36
N LEU A 164 -4.33 -0.03 -9.52
CA LEU A 164 -4.81 0.19 -8.17
C LEU A 164 -5.82 1.32 -8.21
N ALA A 165 -7.05 1.06 -7.77
CA ALA A 165 -8.04 2.10 -7.59
C ALA A 165 -7.72 2.93 -6.34
N TYR A 166 -7.52 4.23 -6.53
CA TYR A 166 -7.19 5.15 -5.45
C TYR A 166 -8.27 6.21 -5.31
N ASP A 167 -8.82 6.34 -4.09
CA ASP A 167 -9.82 7.36 -3.70
C ASP A 167 -11.09 7.41 -4.59
N CYS A 168 -11.49 6.30 -5.22
CA CYS A 168 -12.58 6.28 -6.20
C CYS A 168 -13.57 5.12 -6.03
N MET A 169 -13.40 4.27 -5.04
CA MET A 169 -14.29 3.15 -4.79
C MET A 169 -14.57 3.03 -3.30
N TYR A 170 -15.79 3.38 -2.92
CA TYR A 170 -16.19 3.48 -1.52
C TYR A 170 -17.30 2.48 -1.14
N SER A 171 -18.18 2.07 -2.10
CA SER A 171 -19.18 1.05 -1.82
C SER A 171 -18.60 -0.35 -1.96
N PHE A 172 -19.14 -1.28 -1.18
CA PHE A 172 -18.70 -2.68 -1.22
C PHE A 172 -18.98 -3.31 -2.59
N GLU A 173 -20.12 -3.01 -3.19
CA GLU A 173 -20.53 -3.49 -4.50
C GLU A 173 -19.59 -3.00 -5.61
N ASP A 174 -19.16 -1.74 -5.57
CA ASP A 174 -18.20 -1.18 -6.52
C ASP A 174 -16.84 -1.89 -6.41
N ILE A 175 -16.41 -2.15 -5.19
CA ILE A 175 -15.14 -2.85 -4.94
C ILE A 175 -15.20 -4.29 -5.46
N ILE A 176 -16.30 -5.02 -5.20
CA ILE A 176 -16.50 -6.38 -5.73
C ILE A 176 -16.49 -6.36 -7.26
N SER A 177 -17.27 -5.46 -7.87
CA SER A 177 -17.36 -5.33 -9.33
C SER A 177 -15.98 -5.02 -9.95
N PHE A 178 -15.22 -4.12 -9.33
CA PHE A 178 -13.88 -3.77 -9.79
C PHE A 178 -12.91 -4.92 -9.60
N ALA A 179 -12.94 -5.60 -8.46
CA ALA A 179 -12.02 -6.69 -8.13
C ALA A 179 -12.12 -7.90 -9.07
N LYS A 180 -13.25 -8.07 -9.76
CA LYS A 180 -13.48 -9.12 -10.76
C LYS A 180 -12.96 -8.79 -12.16
N GLU A 181 -12.53 -7.54 -12.39
CA GLU A 181 -11.94 -7.13 -13.67
C GLU A 181 -10.51 -7.65 -13.84
N GLU A 182 -10.06 -7.76 -15.09
CA GLU A 182 -8.68 -8.15 -15.40
C GLU A 182 -7.69 -7.02 -15.04
N LYS A 183 -6.49 -7.42 -14.63
CA LYS A 183 -5.39 -6.49 -14.31
C LYS A 183 -5.61 -5.61 -13.09
N VAL A 184 -6.63 -5.87 -12.30
CA VAL A 184 -6.81 -5.18 -11.03
C VAL A 184 -5.71 -5.57 -10.05
N TYR A 185 -5.17 -4.57 -9.36
CA TYR A 185 -4.16 -4.75 -8.30
C TYR A 185 -4.79 -4.72 -6.91
N GLY A 186 -5.69 -3.80 -6.67
CA GLY A 186 -6.33 -3.60 -5.37
C GLY A 186 -7.04 -2.26 -5.26
N VAL A 187 -7.37 -1.89 -4.04
CA VAL A 187 -8.06 -0.64 -3.69
C VAL A 187 -7.34 0.08 -2.55
N SER A 188 -7.36 1.42 -2.61
CA SER A 188 -6.96 2.32 -1.54
C SER A 188 -7.93 3.50 -1.46
N HIS A 189 -8.45 3.82 -0.28
CA HIS A 189 -9.32 4.99 -0.08
C HIS A 189 -9.27 5.46 1.38
N ALA A 190 -9.80 6.65 1.65
CA ALA A 190 -9.75 7.30 2.96
C ALA A 190 -10.47 6.53 4.09
N GLY A 191 -11.42 5.65 3.75
CA GLY A 191 -12.12 4.81 4.74
C GLY A 191 -11.31 3.60 5.22
N LEU A 192 -10.12 3.34 4.64
CA LEU A 192 -9.19 2.31 5.12
C LEU A 192 -8.32 2.90 6.23
N ASP A 193 -8.95 3.41 7.26
CA ASP A 193 -8.32 4.06 8.40
C ASP A 193 -7.93 3.07 9.52
N GLU A 194 -7.51 3.62 10.65
CA GLU A 194 -7.11 2.84 11.82
C GLU A 194 -8.25 2.03 12.46
N ALA A 195 -9.51 2.41 12.25
CA ALA A 195 -10.69 1.70 12.77
C ALA A 195 -11.17 0.58 11.83
N PHE A 196 -10.66 0.53 10.60
CA PHE A 196 -11.13 -0.41 9.58
C PHE A 196 -10.80 -1.87 9.92
N ASP A 197 -11.78 -2.76 9.78
CA ASP A 197 -11.61 -4.20 9.98
C ASP A 197 -11.24 -4.90 8.68
N TYR A 198 -9.92 -4.90 8.38
CA TYR A 198 -9.35 -5.49 7.16
C TYR A 198 -9.67 -6.98 7.00
N MET A 199 -9.64 -7.72 8.11
CA MET A 199 -9.84 -9.18 8.05
C MET A 199 -11.28 -9.55 7.78
N ASN A 200 -12.25 -8.88 8.43
CA ASN A 200 -13.67 -9.07 8.15
C ASN A 200 -14.02 -8.64 6.72
N PHE A 201 -13.47 -7.52 6.25
CA PHE A 201 -13.69 -7.05 4.89
C PHE A 201 -13.17 -8.05 3.85
N LYS A 202 -11.98 -8.60 4.04
CA LYS A 202 -11.42 -9.65 3.17
C LYS A 202 -12.25 -10.93 3.22
N ALA A 203 -12.78 -11.32 4.39
CA ALA A 203 -13.67 -12.47 4.49
C ALA A 203 -14.94 -12.27 3.64
N GLN A 204 -15.56 -11.08 3.72
CA GLN A 204 -16.73 -10.74 2.89
C GLN A 204 -16.40 -10.75 1.40
N LEU A 205 -15.24 -10.20 0.99
CA LEU A 205 -14.78 -10.25 -0.41
C LEU A 205 -14.57 -11.69 -0.90
N LYS A 206 -14.05 -12.56 -0.04
CA LYS A 206 -13.88 -13.98 -0.36
C LYS A 206 -15.22 -14.69 -0.54
N ASP A 207 -16.23 -14.38 0.27
CA ASP A 207 -17.60 -14.92 0.14
C ASP A 207 -18.25 -14.50 -1.20
N GLU A 208 -17.77 -13.39 -1.79
CA GLU A 208 -18.16 -12.90 -3.12
C GLU A 208 -17.25 -13.39 -4.26
N ASP A 209 -16.48 -14.46 -4.06
CA ASP A 209 -15.55 -15.05 -5.01
C ASP A 209 -14.39 -14.13 -5.44
N VAL A 210 -14.08 -13.09 -4.67
CA VAL A 210 -12.88 -12.27 -4.88
C VAL A 210 -11.67 -12.94 -4.23
N LYS A 211 -10.62 -13.15 -5.01
CA LYS A 211 -9.40 -13.74 -4.50
C LYS A 211 -8.61 -12.74 -3.66
N VAL A 212 -8.62 -12.91 -2.35
CA VAL A 212 -7.90 -12.12 -1.35
C VAL A 212 -7.00 -12.99 -0.49
N ASP A 213 -5.98 -12.41 0.12
CA ASP A 213 -5.14 -13.10 1.08
C ASP A 213 -5.76 -12.96 2.48
N VAL A 214 -6.28 -14.07 3.03
CA VAL A 214 -6.85 -14.15 4.38
C VAL A 214 -6.04 -15.11 5.24
N LEU A 215 -5.99 -14.81 6.53
CA LEU A 215 -5.45 -15.76 7.51
C LEU A 215 -6.48 -16.84 7.76
N GLU A 216 -6.17 -18.06 7.35
CA GLU A 216 -7.02 -19.24 7.57
C GLU A 216 -6.36 -20.20 8.53
N SER A 217 -7.16 -20.73 9.45
CA SER A 217 -6.71 -21.84 10.26
C SER A 217 -6.50 -23.07 9.39
N LYS A 218 -5.30 -23.65 9.43
CA LYS A 218 -4.98 -24.90 8.71
C LYS A 218 -5.55 -26.15 9.39
N ILE A 219 -5.96 -26.00 10.64
CA ILE A 219 -6.52 -27.07 11.48
C ILE A 219 -7.73 -26.53 12.25
N THR A 220 -8.72 -27.37 12.42
CA THR A 220 -9.93 -27.07 13.21
C THR A 220 -9.71 -27.39 14.69
N PHE A 221 -10.47 -26.75 15.56
CA PHE A 221 -10.31 -26.89 17.03
C PHE A 221 -10.45 -28.32 17.51
N ASP A 222 -11.32 -29.13 16.90
CA ASP A 222 -11.55 -30.54 17.20
C ASP A 222 -10.32 -31.46 17.01
N LYS A 223 -9.32 -31.00 16.28
CA LYS A 223 -8.04 -31.71 16.08
C LYS A 223 -7.04 -31.53 17.21
N PHE A 224 -7.30 -30.60 18.12
CA PHE A 224 -6.43 -30.40 19.26
C PHE A 224 -6.81 -31.32 20.43
N LYS A 225 -5.78 -31.80 21.13
CA LYS A 225 -6.00 -32.49 22.43
C LYS A 225 -6.18 -31.43 23.52
N THR A 226 -7.35 -31.37 24.10
CA THR A 226 -7.65 -30.52 25.24
C THR A 226 -7.35 -31.24 26.56
N ASN A 227 -7.12 -30.50 27.65
CA ASN A 227 -7.10 -31.02 29.00
C ASN A 227 -8.55 -31.35 29.50
N SER A 228 -8.68 -31.78 30.77
CA SER A 228 -9.98 -32.08 31.40
C SER A 228 -10.96 -30.90 31.40
N ASP A 229 -10.45 -29.67 31.34
CA ASP A 229 -11.23 -28.43 31.39
C ASP A 229 -11.51 -27.84 29.99
N GLY A 230 -11.17 -28.61 28.94
CA GLY A 230 -11.36 -28.19 27.54
C GLY A 230 -10.33 -27.17 27.04
N MET A 231 -9.25 -26.93 27.78
CA MET A 231 -8.22 -25.98 27.43
C MET A 231 -7.06 -26.61 26.64
N ILE A 232 -6.42 -25.84 25.81
CA ILE A 232 -5.20 -26.18 25.07
C ILE A 232 -4.05 -25.33 25.62
N PRO A 233 -2.90 -25.95 26.01
CA PRO A 233 -1.72 -25.17 26.35
C PRO A 233 -1.18 -24.43 25.12
N VAL A 234 -0.95 -23.13 25.22
CA VAL A 234 -0.49 -22.27 24.14
C VAL A 234 0.78 -21.55 24.58
N ILE A 235 1.80 -21.59 23.73
CA ILE A 235 3.00 -20.75 23.87
C ILE A 235 2.87 -19.63 22.85
N VAL A 236 2.86 -18.38 23.31
CA VAL A 236 2.92 -17.20 22.45
C VAL A 236 4.38 -16.75 22.35
N GLN A 237 4.89 -16.72 21.15
CA GLN A 237 6.30 -16.40 20.88
C GLN A 237 6.38 -15.31 19.83
N ASP A 238 7.27 -14.33 20.02
CA ASP A 238 7.58 -13.34 19.02
C ASP A 238 8.32 -14.00 17.86
N TYR A 239 7.80 -13.87 16.65
CA TYR A 239 8.30 -14.61 15.48
C TYR A 239 9.62 -14.06 14.92
N LYS A 240 10.00 -12.81 15.26
CA LYS A 240 11.25 -12.19 14.83
C LYS A 240 12.40 -12.52 15.78
N THR A 241 12.12 -12.55 17.08
CA THR A 241 13.14 -12.68 18.13
C THR A 241 13.13 -14.06 18.82
N ASP A 242 12.17 -14.91 18.50
CA ASP A 242 11.91 -16.20 19.18
C ASP A 242 11.66 -16.07 20.69
N LYS A 243 11.45 -14.85 21.17
CA LYS A 243 11.18 -14.61 22.59
C LYS A 243 9.79 -15.08 22.97
N VAL A 244 9.71 -15.94 24.00
CA VAL A 244 8.43 -16.35 24.57
C VAL A 244 7.80 -15.16 25.30
N LEU A 245 6.59 -14.77 24.90
CA LEU A 245 5.83 -13.65 25.44
C LEU A 245 4.83 -14.10 26.51
N MET A 246 4.26 -15.31 26.33
CA MET A 246 3.25 -15.87 27.24
C MET A 246 3.25 -17.41 27.14
N LEU A 247 2.93 -18.06 28.27
CA LEU A 247 2.71 -19.50 28.41
C LEU A 247 1.28 -19.77 28.85
#